data_256819dc3c413638fa8d2d54085a08e3
#
_entry.id   256819dc3c413638fa8d2d54085a08e3
#
_cell.length_a   1.000
_cell.length_b   1.000
_cell.length_c   1.000
_cell.angle_alpha   90.00
_cell.angle_beta   90.00
_cell.angle_gamma   90.00
#
_symmetry.space_group_name_H-M   'P 1'
#
loop_
_entity.id
_entity.type
_entity.pdbx_description
1 polymer ?
#
loop_
_entity_poly.entity_id
_entity_poly.type
_entity_poly.pdbx_seq_one_letter_code
_entity_poly.pdbx_strand_id
1 'polypeptide(L)'
;MSENMDAVMEKAQVLIEALPYIQRFNRKIIVVKYGGSAMVDEQLKEHVIQDVTLLKLVGFKPIIVHGGGKENSKWVAKAGMEPEFINGLRKTDEPTMEIAEMVLNRVNKSLVKMVEELGVNAVGISGKDGGLLKVDKKLSDGQDIGYVGEIKEVNPKILYDLLENDYLPIVCPIGLDDNYETYNINADDAACAIARAVSAEKLAFLTDIEGVYKDPNDKSTLISELTVSEARELITDGYIGGGMLPKLNNCIDAIENGVSRVHILDGRIAHCLLLEIFTNKGIGTAILGDSDNRFYNEDK
;
A
#
# COMPACT_ATOMS: atom_id res chain seq x y z
N MET A 1 -22.31 36.23 -7.29
CA MET A 1 -22.96 35.31 -6.33
C MET A 1 -22.16 35.37 -5.06
N SER A 2 -22.71 35.93 -3.98
CA SER A 2 -22.02 35.91 -2.67
C SER A 2 -22.02 34.47 -2.18
N GLU A 3 -20.82 33.81 -2.13
CA GLU A 3 -20.70 32.60 -1.34
C GLU A 3 -21.24 32.89 0.07
N ASN A 4 -22.05 31.97 0.57
CA ASN A 4 -22.54 32.10 1.94
C ASN A 4 -21.31 32.06 2.87
N MET A 5 -21.12 33.09 3.69
CA MET A 5 -19.97 33.22 4.57
C MET A 5 -19.78 31.98 5.47
N ASP A 6 -20.87 31.34 5.88
CA ASP A 6 -20.84 30.13 6.69
C ASP A 6 -20.14 28.98 5.96
N ALA A 7 -20.41 28.76 4.67
CA ALA A 7 -19.73 27.75 3.85
C ALA A 7 -18.24 28.05 3.64
N VAL A 8 -17.85 29.33 3.63
CA VAL A 8 -16.44 29.72 3.56
C VAL A 8 -15.73 29.46 4.91
N MET A 9 -16.43 29.74 6.02
CA MET A 9 -15.91 29.46 7.37
C MET A 9 -15.76 27.96 7.63
N GLU A 10 -16.70 27.11 7.17
CA GLU A 10 -16.58 25.65 7.27
C GLU A 10 -15.34 25.13 6.55
N LYS A 11 -15.02 25.63 5.35
CA LYS A 11 -13.78 25.24 4.62
C LYS A 11 -12.53 25.59 5.41
N ALA A 12 -12.48 26.75 6.05
CA ALA A 12 -11.35 27.15 6.89
C ALA A 12 -11.25 26.26 8.14
N GLN A 13 -12.40 25.92 8.76
CA GLN A 13 -12.44 25.06 9.95
C GLN A 13 -11.88 23.66 9.67
N VAL A 14 -12.24 23.03 8.52
CA VAL A 14 -11.71 21.73 8.10
C VAL A 14 -10.17 21.75 8.00
N LEU A 15 -9.59 22.82 7.48
CA LEU A 15 -8.13 22.97 7.42
C LEU A 15 -7.50 23.10 8.80
N ILE A 16 -8.14 23.79 9.73
CA ILE A 16 -7.66 23.92 11.12
C ILE A 16 -7.76 22.59 11.86
N GLU A 17 -8.82 21.81 11.63
CA GLU A 17 -8.97 20.46 12.22
C GLU A 17 -7.89 19.48 11.75
N ALA A 18 -7.36 19.64 10.54
CA ALA A 18 -6.25 18.85 10.05
C ALA A 18 -4.87 19.21 10.70
N LEU A 19 -4.74 20.39 11.31
CA LEU A 19 -3.47 20.92 11.82
C LEU A 19 -2.76 19.99 12.83
N PRO A 20 -3.41 19.38 13.83
CA PRO A 20 -2.77 18.47 14.76
C PRO A 20 -2.16 17.25 14.08
N TYR A 21 -2.83 16.72 13.07
CA TYR A 21 -2.35 15.57 12.29
C TYR A 21 -1.15 15.95 11.43
N ILE A 22 -1.19 17.12 10.76
CA ILE A 22 -0.08 17.65 9.98
C ILE A 22 1.16 17.82 10.87
N GLN A 23 1.01 18.42 12.06
CA GLN A 23 2.11 18.59 13.02
C GLN A 23 2.68 17.26 13.48
N ARG A 24 1.83 16.29 13.81
CA ARG A 24 2.22 14.98 14.33
C ARG A 24 2.98 14.16 13.29
N PHE A 25 2.54 14.17 12.05
CA PHE A 25 3.10 13.33 10.99
C PHE A 25 4.05 14.06 10.05
N ASN A 26 4.36 15.32 10.32
CA ASN A 26 5.35 16.07 9.56
C ASN A 26 6.70 15.32 9.51
N ARG A 27 7.25 15.16 8.31
CA ARG A 27 8.49 14.40 8.01
C ARG A 27 8.43 12.90 8.31
N LYS A 28 7.28 12.36 8.72
CA LYS A 28 7.11 10.91 8.90
C LYS A 28 6.95 10.20 7.57
N ILE A 29 7.57 9.03 7.46
CA ILE A 29 7.43 8.18 6.26
C ILE A 29 6.11 7.43 6.35
N ILE A 30 5.35 7.48 5.26
CA ILE A 30 4.15 6.67 5.06
C ILE A 30 4.33 5.85 3.79
N VAL A 31 4.13 4.54 3.89
CA VAL A 31 4.12 3.66 2.72
C VAL A 31 2.68 3.39 2.33
N VAL A 32 2.35 3.64 1.07
CA VAL A 32 1.02 3.41 0.51
C VAL A 32 1.11 2.27 -0.50
N LYS A 33 0.57 1.12 -0.14
CA LYS A 33 0.38 0.03 -1.10
C LYS A 33 -0.86 0.32 -1.93
N TYR A 34 -0.67 0.53 -3.22
CA TYR A 34 -1.72 0.86 -4.16
C TYR A 34 -1.98 -0.29 -5.13
N GLY A 35 -3.21 -0.82 -5.14
CA GLY A 35 -3.56 -1.99 -5.93
C GLY A 35 -5.07 -2.21 -6.04
N GLY A 36 -5.47 -3.37 -6.56
CA GLY A 36 -6.87 -3.75 -6.65
C GLY A 36 -7.65 -3.04 -7.75
N SER A 37 -8.95 -2.87 -7.55
CA SER A 37 -9.86 -2.21 -8.51
C SER A 37 -9.64 -0.72 -8.60
N ALA A 38 -9.15 -0.07 -7.54
CA ALA A 38 -8.80 1.35 -7.55
C ALA A 38 -7.75 1.72 -8.61
N MET A 39 -6.92 0.76 -9.06
CA MET A 39 -5.97 0.99 -10.14
C MET A 39 -6.57 0.93 -11.55
N VAL A 40 -7.76 0.37 -11.71
CA VAL A 40 -8.41 0.16 -13.02
C VAL A 40 -9.38 1.28 -13.33
N ASP A 41 -10.00 1.84 -12.32
CA ASP A 41 -10.89 2.98 -12.42
C ASP A 41 -10.07 4.27 -12.44
N GLU A 42 -10.14 5.05 -13.53
CA GLU A 42 -9.35 6.27 -13.70
C GLU A 42 -9.70 7.34 -12.66
N GLN A 43 -10.98 7.45 -12.26
CA GLN A 43 -11.42 8.44 -11.29
C GLN A 43 -10.93 8.10 -9.87
N LEU A 44 -11.01 6.82 -9.48
CA LEU A 44 -10.44 6.36 -8.20
C LEU A 44 -8.91 6.52 -8.17
N LYS A 45 -8.26 6.28 -9.31
CA LYS A 45 -6.82 6.49 -9.45
C LYS A 45 -6.45 7.95 -9.22
N GLU A 46 -7.19 8.88 -9.83
CA GLU A 46 -6.99 10.33 -9.62
C GLU A 46 -7.12 10.70 -8.14
N HIS A 47 -8.16 10.21 -7.44
CA HIS A 47 -8.35 10.51 -6.02
C HIS A 47 -7.17 10.03 -5.16
N VAL A 48 -6.70 8.79 -5.37
CA VAL A 48 -5.55 8.25 -4.61
C VAL A 48 -4.28 9.07 -4.86
N ILE A 49 -4.02 9.44 -6.11
CA ILE A 49 -2.85 10.26 -6.46
C ILE A 49 -2.96 11.67 -5.87
N GLN A 50 -4.14 12.28 -5.89
CA GLN A 50 -4.40 13.56 -5.22
C GLN A 50 -4.15 13.47 -3.71
N ASP A 51 -4.63 12.41 -3.06
CA ASP A 51 -4.43 12.18 -1.63
C ASP A 51 -2.94 12.10 -1.28
N VAL A 52 -2.18 11.23 -1.98
CA VAL A 52 -0.74 11.06 -1.73
C VAL A 52 0.04 12.35 -2.02
N THR A 53 -0.35 13.06 -3.09
CA THR A 53 0.27 14.35 -3.44
C THR A 53 0.01 15.39 -2.34
N LEU A 54 -1.23 15.48 -1.83
CA LEU A 54 -1.55 16.38 -0.72
C LEU A 54 -0.75 16.02 0.54
N LEU A 55 -0.66 14.73 0.90
CA LEU A 55 0.16 14.28 2.03
C LEU A 55 1.62 14.75 1.88
N LYS A 56 2.19 14.62 0.69
CA LYS A 56 3.54 15.12 0.40
C LYS A 56 3.65 16.64 0.62
N LEU A 57 2.71 17.41 0.07
CA LEU A 57 2.71 18.89 0.15
C LEU A 57 2.55 19.41 1.58
N VAL A 58 1.84 18.69 2.44
CA VAL A 58 1.68 19.06 3.86
C VAL A 58 2.80 18.52 4.76
N GLY A 59 3.85 17.93 4.17
CA GLY A 59 5.10 17.61 4.86
C GLY A 59 5.32 16.15 5.25
N PHE A 60 4.45 15.22 4.86
CA PHE A 60 4.73 13.79 4.96
C PHE A 60 5.81 13.38 3.95
N LYS A 61 6.39 12.20 4.16
CA LYS A 61 7.31 11.54 3.21
C LYS A 61 6.66 10.26 2.65
N PRO A 62 5.74 10.37 1.67
CA PRO A 62 5.06 9.21 1.12
C PRO A 62 5.95 8.41 0.17
N ILE A 63 5.80 7.08 0.20
CA ILE A 63 6.33 6.12 -0.77
C ILE A 63 5.15 5.32 -1.30
N ILE A 64 4.97 5.26 -2.62
CA ILE A 64 3.95 4.40 -3.23
C ILE A 64 4.61 3.08 -3.62
N VAL A 65 3.99 1.95 -3.23
CA VAL A 65 4.30 0.62 -3.77
C VAL A 65 3.08 0.14 -4.53
N HIS A 66 3.18 0.05 -5.85
CA HIS A 66 2.00 -0.27 -6.66
C HIS A 66 1.95 -1.73 -7.08
N GLY A 67 0.73 -2.22 -7.29
CA GLY A 67 0.48 -3.49 -7.95
C GLY A 67 0.31 -3.33 -9.48
N GLY A 68 -0.30 -4.32 -10.11
CA GLY A 68 -0.55 -4.31 -11.55
C GLY A 68 -1.16 -5.62 -12.06
N GLY A 69 -1.68 -6.46 -11.15
CA GLY A 69 -2.13 -7.81 -11.49
C GLY A 69 -3.19 -7.86 -12.59
N LYS A 70 -4.17 -6.93 -12.59
CA LYS A 70 -5.22 -6.87 -13.62
C LYS A 70 -4.65 -6.45 -14.99
N GLU A 71 -3.76 -5.47 -15.02
CA GLU A 71 -3.08 -5.06 -16.27
C GLU A 71 -2.14 -6.18 -16.77
N ASN A 72 -1.40 -6.85 -15.90
CA ASN A 72 -0.59 -8.01 -16.26
C ASN A 72 -1.46 -9.11 -16.92
N SER A 73 -2.58 -9.50 -16.28
CA SER A 73 -3.49 -10.51 -16.86
C SER A 73 -3.99 -10.12 -18.25
N LYS A 74 -4.37 -8.85 -18.41
CA LYS A 74 -4.83 -8.32 -19.70
C LYS A 74 -3.75 -8.39 -20.79
N TRP A 75 -2.49 -8.10 -20.47
CA TRP A 75 -1.40 -8.15 -21.45
C TRP A 75 -0.92 -9.57 -21.73
N VAL A 76 -0.90 -10.47 -20.74
CA VAL A 76 -0.65 -11.90 -20.93
C VAL A 76 -1.69 -12.50 -21.87
N ALA A 77 -2.98 -12.19 -21.66
CA ALA A 77 -4.05 -12.64 -22.57
C ALA A 77 -3.91 -12.04 -23.98
N LYS A 78 -3.50 -10.76 -24.12
CA LYS A 78 -3.23 -10.15 -25.43
C LYS A 78 -2.06 -10.78 -26.17
N ALA A 79 -1.09 -11.34 -25.44
CA ALA A 79 0.02 -12.11 -26.02
C ALA A 79 -0.38 -13.54 -26.42
N GLY A 80 -1.66 -13.91 -26.24
CA GLY A 80 -2.17 -15.26 -26.59
C GLY A 80 -1.89 -16.31 -25.53
N MET A 81 -1.55 -15.90 -24.31
CA MET A 81 -1.29 -16.80 -23.16
C MET A 81 -2.44 -16.69 -22.14
N GLU A 82 -2.62 -17.74 -21.33
CA GLU A 82 -3.60 -17.74 -20.24
C GLU A 82 -2.89 -17.42 -18.91
N PRO A 83 -3.41 -16.45 -18.12
CA PRO A 83 -2.88 -16.18 -16.79
C PRO A 83 -3.19 -17.35 -15.85
N GLU A 84 -2.17 -17.97 -15.28
CA GLU A 84 -2.30 -19.04 -14.30
C GLU A 84 -2.01 -18.51 -12.88
N PHE A 85 -2.76 -19.05 -11.88
CA PHE A 85 -2.57 -18.72 -10.47
C PHE A 85 -2.52 -19.98 -9.63
N ILE A 86 -1.59 -20.02 -8.67
CA ILE A 86 -1.42 -21.08 -7.69
C ILE A 86 -1.45 -20.43 -6.31
N ASN A 87 -2.41 -20.82 -5.48
CA ASN A 87 -2.59 -20.23 -4.13
C ASN A 87 -2.63 -18.68 -4.09
N GLY A 88 -3.25 -18.08 -5.12
CA GLY A 88 -3.36 -16.62 -5.24
C GLY A 88 -2.11 -15.94 -5.80
N LEU A 89 -1.01 -16.63 -5.99
CA LEU A 89 0.21 -16.13 -6.64
C LEU A 89 0.17 -16.44 -8.15
N ARG A 90 0.59 -15.48 -8.96
CA ARG A 90 0.69 -15.69 -10.41
C ARG A 90 1.85 -16.63 -10.71
N LYS A 91 1.56 -17.78 -11.34
CA LYS A 91 2.60 -18.57 -11.97
C LYS A 91 3.24 -17.75 -13.07
N THR A 92 4.55 -17.57 -13.00
CA THR A 92 5.29 -16.61 -13.84
C THR A 92 6.43 -17.32 -14.54
N ASP A 93 6.17 -17.88 -15.71
CA ASP A 93 7.23 -18.40 -16.58
C ASP A 93 8.02 -17.24 -17.23
N GLU A 94 9.06 -17.55 -17.97
CA GLU A 94 9.96 -16.55 -18.57
C GLU A 94 9.21 -15.55 -19.47
N PRO A 95 8.34 -15.96 -20.44
CA PRO A 95 7.57 -15.02 -21.23
C PRO A 95 6.59 -14.17 -20.40
N THR A 96 5.99 -14.76 -19.37
CA THR A 96 5.11 -14.02 -18.45
C THR A 96 5.89 -13.01 -17.62
N MET A 97 7.16 -13.32 -17.24
CA MET A 97 8.01 -12.38 -16.51
C MET A 97 8.38 -11.16 -17.36
N GLU A 98 8.73 -11.36 -18.62
CA GLU A 98 9.01 -10.26 -19.56
C GLU A 98 7.79 -9.32 -19.70
N ILE A 99 6.60 -9.89 -19.85
CA ILE A 99 5.36 -9.11 -19.93
C ILE A 99 5.12 -8.39 -18.60
N ALA A 100 5.28 -9.07 -17.46
CA ALA A 100 5.08 -8.48 -16.15
C ALA A 100 6.02 -7.28 -15.93
N GLU A 101 7.29 -7.40 -16.30
CA GLU A 101 8.25 -6.31 -16.19
C GLU A 101 7.87 -5.11 -17.06
N MET A 102 7.52 -5.34 -18.33
CA MET A 102 7.06 -4.26 -19.22
C MET A 102 5.80 -3.55 -18.68
N VAL A 103 4.81 -4.33 -18.28
CA VAL A 103 3.51 -3.81 -17.83
C VAL A 103 3.64 -3.04 -16.51
N LEU A 104 4.35 -3.61 -15.54
CA LEU A 104 4.54 -2.97 -14.23
C LEU A 104 5.34 -1.67 -14.36
N ASN A 105 6.39 -1.63 -15.18
CA ASN A 105 7.11 -0.38 -15.44
C ASN A 105 6.25 0.66 -16.17
N ARG A 106 5.38 0.25 -17.09
CA ARG A 106 4.41 1.14 -17.73
C ARG A 106 3.44 1.73 -16.70
N VAL A 107 2.89 0.91 -15.82
CA VAL A 107 2.02 1.37 -14.72
C VAL A 107 2.77 2.35 -13.83
N ASN A 108 4.00 2.01 -13.43
CA ASN A 108 4.88 2.87 -12.64
C ASN A 108 5.02 4.27 -13.24
N LYS A 109 5.40 4.35 -14.51
CA LYS A 109 5.58 5.64 -15.21
C LYS A 109 4.27 6.40 -15.44
N SER A 110 3.13 5.71 -15.53
CA SER A 110 1.84 6.40 -15.58
C SER A 110 1.49 7.09 -14.26
N LEU A 111 1.82 6.47 -13.12
CA LEU A 111 1.64 7.08 -11.81
C LEU A 111 2.58 8.27 -11.59
N VAL A 112 3.85 8.16 -12.02
CA VAL A 112 4.80 9.30 -12.03
C VAL A 112 4.19 10.48 -12.76
N LYS A 113 3.72 10.26 -13.99
CA LYS A 113 3.08 11.32 -14.79
C LYS A 113 1.95 12.01 -14.04
N MET A 114 1.06 11.26 -13.39
CA MET A 114 -0.09 11.83 -12.67
C MET A 114 0.34 12.69 -11.47
N VAL A 115 1.38 12.27 -10.74
CA VAL A 115 1.94 13.07 -9.62
C VAL A 115 2.60 14.36 -10.14
N GLU A 116 3.38 14.27 -11.23
CA GLU A 116 4.02 15.44 -11.88
C GLU A 116 2.96 16.45 -12.39
N GLU A 117 1.84 15.98 -12.92
CA GLU A 117 0.72 16.82 -13.36
C GLU A 117 0.12 17.65 -12.20
N LEU A 118 0.29 17.20 -10.96
CA LEU A 118 -0.11 17.91 -9.73
C LEU A 118 1.02 18.81 -9.14
N GLY A 119 2.15 18.94 -9.85
CA GLY A 119 3.25 19.83 -9.47
C GLY A 119 4.18 19.28 -8.39
N VAL A 120 4.19 17.98 -8.16
CA VAL A 120 5.10 17.29 -7.23
C VAL A 120 6.08 16.44 -8.01
N ASN A 121 7.39 16.56 -7.70
CA ASN A 121 8.43 15.75 -8.32
C ASN A 121 8.33 14.29 -7.86
N ALA A 122 8.21 13.37 -8.80
CA ALA A 122 8.12 11.94 -8.53
C ALA A 122 9.18 11.14 -9.31
N VAL A 123 9.68 10.08 -8.68
CA VAL A 123 10.61 9.15 -9.33
C VAL A 123 10.07 7.74 -9.26
N GLY A 124 9.83 7.16 -10.42
CA GLY A 124 9.44 5.75 -10.54
C GLY A 124 10.67 4.86 -10.64
N ILE A 125 10.78 3.92 -9.71
CA ILE A 125 11.85 2.92 -9.63
C ILE A 125 11.24 1.52 -9.52
N SER A 126 12.07 0.51 -9.77
CA SER A 126 11.76 -0.89 -9.44
C SER A 126 12.63 -1.36 -8.28
N GLY A 127 12.36 -2.50 -7.73
CA GLY A 127 13.23 -3.11 -6.72
C GLY A 127 14.63 -3.46 -7.24
N LYS A 128 14.84 -3.42 -8.56
CA LYS A 128 16.16 -3.60 -9.20
C LYS A 128 17.07 -2.38 -9.01
N ASP A 129 16.45 -1.18 -8.95
CA ASP A 129 17.20 0.08 -8.91
C ASP A 129 17.86 0.27 -7.56
N GLY A 130 19.16 0.55 -7.57
CA GLY A 130 19.96 0.70 -6.35
C GLY A 130 20.07 -0.57 -5.50
N GLY A 131 19.70 -1.74 -6.04
CA GLY A 131 19.63 -3.00 -5.29
C GLY A 131 18.57 -2.96 -4.19
N LEU A 132 17.45 -2.24 -4.41
CA LEU A 132 16.42 -2.01 -3.40
C LEU A 132 15.79 -3.30 -2.87
N LEU A 133 15.40 -4.25 -3.76
CA LEU A 133 14.78 -5.51 -3.38
C LEU A 133 15.60 -6.68 -3.88
N LYS A 134 16.24 -7.40 -2.95
CA LYS A 134 16.89 -8.66 -3.21
C LYS A 134 15.97 -9.82 -2.84
N VAL A 135 15.90 -10.81 -3.70
CA VAL A 135 14.93 -11.92 -3.55
C VAL A 135 15.59 -13.28 -3.64
N ASP A 136 14.93 -14.27 -3.04
CA ASP A 136 15.10 -15.68 -3.37
C ASP A 136 13.88 -16.16 -4.17
N LYS A 137 14.02 -17.25 -4.93
CA LYS A 137 12.90 -17.85 -5.67
C LYS A 137 11.86 -18.38 -4.71
N LYS A 138 10.60 -17.93 -4.87
CA LYS A 138 9.45 -18.38 -4.06
C LYS A 138 8.86 -19.67 -4.59
N LEU A 139 8.61 -20.62 -3.68
CA LEU A 139 7.83 -21.81 -3.95
C LEU A 139 6.43 -21.65 -3.35
N SER A 140 5.42 -22.24 -3.95
CA SER A 140 4.06 -22.31 -3.40
C SER A 140 3.75 -23.74 -2.98
N ASP A 141 3.68 -24.01 -1.68
CA ASP A 141 3.53 -25.37 -1.11
C ASP A 141 4.55 -26.37 -1.69
N GLY A 142 5.80 -25.93 -1.87
CA GLY A 142 6.89 -26.73 -2.45
C GLY A 142 6.85 -26.83 -3.98
N GLN A 143 5.85 -26.25 -4.64
CA GLN A 143 5.74 -26.22 -6.09
C GLN A 143 6.48 -25.02 -6.68
N ASP A 144 7.24 -25.24 -7.76
CA ASP A 144 7.86 -24.18 -8.54
C ASP A 144 6.78 -23.39 -9.32
N ILE A 145 6.69 -22.10 -9.06
CA ILE A 145 5.76 -21.18 -9.70
C ILE A 145 6.46 -20.20 -10.66
N GLY A 146 7.71 -20.50 -11.04
CA GLY A 146 8.50 -19.72 -12.00
C GLY A 146 9.22 -18.55 -11.35
N TYR A 147 9.25 -17.41 -12.03
CA TYR A 147 9.95 -16.19 -11.61
C TYR A 147 9.13 -15.37 -10.61
N VAL A 148 8.76 -16.00 -9.51
CA VAL A 148 8.12 -15.34 -8.36
C VAL A 148 9.14 -15.24 -7.24
N GLY A 149 9.35 -14.01 -6.73
CA GLY A 149 10.35 -13.72 -5.72
C GLY A 149 9.74 -13.60 -4.32
N GLU A 150 10.49 -14.11 -3.33
CA GLU A 150 10.32 -13.83 -1.92
C GLU A 150 11.45 -12.90 -1.47
N ILE A 151 11.08 -11.79 -0.78
CA ILE A 151 12.06 -10.77 -0.42
C ILE A 151 12.99 -11.31 0.67
N LYS A 152 14.29 -11.32 0.39
CA LYS A 152 15.36 -11.69 1.29
C LYS A 152 15.95 -10.50 2.02
N GLU A 153 16.15 -9.40 1.30
CA GLU A 153 16.78 -8.20 1.81
C GLU A 153 16.20 -6.94 1.13
N VAL A 154 16.08 -5.85 1.88
CA VAL A 154 15.73 -4.52 1.36
C VAL A 154 16.88 -3.57 1.66
N ASN A 155 17.42 -2.91 0.62
CA ASN A 155 18.37 -1.82 0.76
C ASN A 155 17.64 -0.48 0.60
N PRO A 156 17.23 0.19 1.68
CA PRO A 156 16.40 1.39 1.59
C PRO A 156 17.17 2.66 1.18
N LYS A 157 18.47 2.56 0.90
CA LYS A 157 19.32 3.74 0.65
C LYS A 157 18.75 4.64 -0.43
N ILE A 158 18.34 4.08 -1.58
CA ILE A 158 17.80 4.87 -2.68
C ILE A 158 16.49 5.59 -2.29
N LEU A 159 15.67 4.97 -1.43
CA LEU A 159 14.44 5.60 -0.95
C LEU A 159 14.74 6.80 -0.06
N TYR A 160 15.69 6.68 0.86
CA TYR A 160 16.11 7.81 1.69
C TYR A 160 16.71 8.94 0.84
N ASP A 161 17.59 8.60 -0.11
CA ASP A 161 18.20 9.59 -1.02
C ASP A 161 17.13 10.37 -1.80
N LEU A 162 16.08 9.69 -2.29
CA LEU A 162 14.97 10.34 -2.99
C LEU A 162 14.11 11.21 -2.05
N LEU A 163 13.75 10.70 -0.88
CA LEU A 163 12.94 11.42 0.11
C LEU A 163 13.66 12.66 0.67
N GLU A 164 14.97 12.59 0.83
CA GLU A 164 15.79 13.73 1.29
C GLU A 164 15.92 14.83 0.22
N ASN A 165 15.92 14.45 -1.05
CA ASN A 165 15.92 15.37 -2.18
C ASN A 165 14.52 15.78 -2.64
N ASP A 166 13.53 15.60 -1.79
CA ASP A 166 12.13 16.02 -1.97
C ASP A 166 11.39 15.35 -3.15
N TYR A 167 11.83 14.18 -3.59
CA TYR A 167 11.07 13.35 -4.53
C TYR A 167 10.02 12.48 -3.84
N LEU A 168 8.98 12.10 -4.59
CA LEU A 168 8.03 11.07 -4.21
C LEU A 168 8.42 9.75 -4.91
N PRO A 169 8.94 8.75 -4.17
CA PRO A 169 9.28 7.45 -4.76
C PRO A 169 8.03 6.65 -5.09
N ILE A 170 7.99 6.06 -6.30
CA ILE A 170 6.96 5.13 -6.74
C ILE A 170 7.63 3.82 -7.11
N VAL A 171 7.38 2.76 -6.35
CA VAL A 171 8.11 1.50 -6.44
C VAL A 171 7.29 0.44 -7.17
N CYS A 172 7.91 -0.15 -8.18
CA CYS A 172 7.43 -1.32 -8.91
C CYS A 172 7.95 -2.59 -8.22
N PRO A 173 7.10 -3.59 -7.90
CA PRO A 173 7.47 -4.77 -7.13
C PRO A 173 8.17 -5.84 -8.01
N ILE A 174 9.35 -5.53 -8.48
CA ILE A 174 10.25 -6.40 -9.23
C ILE A 174 11.61 -6.37 -8.54
N GLY A 175 12.22 -7.53 -8.30
CA GLY A 175 13.52 -7.64 -7.62
C GLY A 175 14.50 -8.49 -8.40
N LEU A 176 15.72 -8.59 -7.87
CA LEU A 176 16.81 -9.43 -8.39
C LEU A 176 17.24 -10.47 -7.35
N ASP A 177 17.57 -11.67 -7.82
CA ASP A 177 18.29 -12.65 -6.99
C ASP A 177 19.80 -12.41 -6.98
N ASP A 178 20.55 -13.31 -6.32
CA ASP A 178 22.01 -13.26 -6.25
C ASP A 178 22.71 -13.46 -7.62
N ASN A 179 21.99 -13.97 -8.63
CA ASN A 179 22.47 -14.17 -10.00
C ASN A 179 22.02 -13.04 -10.94
N TYR A 180 21.35 -12.01 -10.39
CA TYR A 180 20.75 -10.91 -11.15
C TYR A 180 19.58 -11.32 -12.05
N GLU A 181 18.95 -12.48 -11.79
CA GLU A 181 17.72 -12.86 -12.44
C GLU A 181 16.54 -12.04 -11.89
N THR A 182 15.62 -11.70 -12.79
CA THR A 182 14.48 -10.83 -12.47
C THR A 182 13.29 -11.64 -11.97
N TYR A 183 12.69 -11.18 -10.86
CA TYR A 183 11.53 -11.82 -10.24
C TYR A 183 10.37 -10.84 -10.02
N ASN A 184 9.16 -11.30 -10.30
CA ASN A 184 7.93 -10.64 -9.92
C ASN A 184 7.65 -10.87 -8.44
N ILE A 185 7.36 -9.80 -7.69
CA ILE A 185 7.10 -9.85 -6.26
C ILE A 185 5.63 -9.51 -5.99
N ASN A 186 5.03 -10.14 -4.99
CA ASN A 186 3.72 -9.72 -4.51
C ASN A 186 3.81 -8.29 -3.96
N ALA A 187 2.92 -7.40 -4.40
CA ALA A 187 2.98 -5.99 -4.02
C ALA A 187 2.68 -5.73 -2.54
N ASP A 188 1.89 -6.59 -1.88
CA ASP A 188 1.64 -6.50 -0.44
C ASP A 188 2.92 -6.87 0.33
N ASP A 189 3.61 -7.96 -0.08
CA ASP A 189 4.89 -8.39 0.49
C ASP A 189 5.97 -7.30 0.31
N ALA A 190 6.03 -6.70 -0.90
CA ALA A 190 6.97 -5.61 -1.18
C ALA A 190 6.71 -4.37 -0.32
N ALA A 191 5.44 -3.98 -0.15
CA ALA A 191 5.07 -2.84 0.68
C ALA A 191 5.41 -3.06 2.15
N CYS A 192 5.16 -4.26 2.69
CA CYS A 192 5.54 -4.62 4.05
C CYS A 192 7.05 -4.57 4.26
N ALA A 193 7.82 -5.20 3.36
CA ALA A 193 9.27 -5.24 3.46
C ALA A 193 9.89 -3.84 3.38
N ILE A 194 9.41 -3.00 2.46
CA ILE A 194 9.84 -1.60 2.35
C ILE A 194 9.45 -0.82 3.61
N ALA A 195 8.20 -0.94 4.08
CA ALA A 195 7.74 -0.21 5.26
C ALA A 195 8.59 -0.54 6.51
N ARG A 196 8.93 -1.81 6.71
CA ARG A 196 9.87 -2.25 7.77
C ARG A 196 11.25 -1.63 7.60
N ALA A 197 11.82 -1.74 6.39
CA ALA A 197 13.18 -1.26 6.13
C ALA A 197 13.35 0.25 6.31
N VAL A 198 12.30 1.04 6.07
CA VAL A 198 12.31 2.49 6.28
C VAL A 198 11.73 2.91 7.63
N SER A 199 11.37 1.97 8.50
CA SER A 199 10.70 2.23 9.80
C SER A 199 9.52 3.18 9.64
N ALA A 200 8.60 2.83 8.73
CA ALA A 200 7.48 3.67 8.39
C ALA A 200 6.58 3.96 9.60
N GLU A 201 6.15 5.20 9.75
CA GLU A 201 5.13 5.58 10.73
C GLU A 201 3.78 4.92 10.42
N LYS A 202 3.45 4.81 9.12
CA LYS A 202 2.23 4.16 8.65
C LYS A 202 2.49 3.34 7.40
N LEU A 203 1.83 2.19 7.33
CA LEU A 203 1.64 1.42 6.10
C LEU A 203 0.14 1.37 5.79
N ALA A 204 -0.29 1.88 4.65
CA ALA A 204 -1.68 1.84 4.21
C ALA A 204 -1.85 0.88 3.03
N PHE A 205 -2.70 -0.13 3.21
CA PHE A 205 -3.14 -1.01 2.12
C PHE A 205 -4.43 -0.48 1.53
N LEU A 206 -4.40 0.00 0.29
CA LEU A 206 -5.59 0.29 -0.48
C LEU A 206 -6.02 -0.97 -1.22
N THR A 207 -7.20 -1.47 -0.87
CA THR A 207 -7.72 -2.78 -1.28
C THR A 207 -9.19 -2.69 -1.67
N ASP A 208 -9.79 -3.80 -2.08
CA ASP A 208 -11.20 -3.89 -2.48
C ASP A 208 -12.12 -4.31 -1.30
N ILE A 209 -11.63 -4.20 -0.06
CA ILE A 209 -12.36 -4.53 1.16
C ILE A 209 -12.32 -3.36 2.14
N GLU A 210 -13.40 -3.18 2.89
CA GLU A 210 -13.59 -2.06 3.81
C GLU A 210 -12.67 -2.14 5.05
N GLY A 211 -12.28 -3.37 5.47
CA GLY A 211 -11.44 -3.63 6.64
C GLY A 211 -11.64 -5.05 7.18
N VAL A 212 -11.38 -5.23 8.47
CA VAL A 212 -11.57 -6.51 9.19
C VAL A 212 -12.91 -6.49 9.89
N TYR A 213 -13.69 -7.56 9.72
CA TYR A 213 -15.00 -7.75 10.37
C TYR A 213 -14.95 -8.87 11.39
N LYS A 214 -15.71 -8.77 12.49
CA LYS A 214 -15.97 -9.92 13.37
C LYS A 214 -16.80 -10.99 12.67
N ASP A 215 -17.83 -10.55 11.93
CA ASP A 215 -18.63 -11.40 11.05
C ASP A 215 -18.56 -10.83 9.62
N PRO A 216 -17.93 -11.53 8.66
CA PRO A 216 -17.82 -11.05 7.27
C PRO A 216 -19.16 -10.79 6.58
N ASN A 217 -20.26 -11.34 7.09
CA ASN A 217 -21.61 -11.16 6.54
C ASN A 217 -22.36 -9.97 7.16
N ASP A 218 -21.85 -9.40 8.26
CA ASP A 218 -22.44 -8.25 8.93
C ASP A 218 -21.51 -7.04 8.91
N LYS A 219 -21.83 -6.09 8.05
CA LYS A 219 -21.03 -4.85 7.89
C LYS A 219 -20.99 -3.97 9.14
N SER A 220 -21.94 -4.12 10.05
CA SER A 220 -21.96 -3.39 11.32
C SER A 220 -20.86 -3.83 12.28
N THR A 221 -20.21 -4.97 11.99
CA THR A 221 -19.14 -5.57 12.79
C THR A 221 -17.72 -5.18 12.35
N LEU A 222 -17.59 -4.15 11.50
CA LEU A 222 -16.30 -3.59 11.11
C LEU A 222 -15.51 -3.15 12.35
N ILE A 223 -14.28 -3.60 12.45
CA ILE A 223 -13.39 -3.28 13.56
C ILE A 223 -12.48 -2.12 13.13
N SER A 224 -12.60 -0.98 13.81
CA SER A 224 -11.78 0.20 13.47
C SER A 224 -10.34 0.08 13.93
N GLU A 225 -10.08 -0.59 15.06
CA GLU A 225 -8.72 -0.81 15.58
C GLU A 225 -8.56 -2.21 16.15
N LEU A 226 -7.45 -2.86 15.83
CA LEU A 226 -7.03 -4.15 16.35
C LEU A 226 -5.59 -4.07 16.85
N THR A 227 -5.32 -4.60 18.04
CA THR A 227 -3.94 -4.90 18.43
C THR A 227 -3.45 -6.18 17.74
N VAL A 228 -2.13 -6.40 17.75
CA VAL A 228 -1.54 -7.64 17.24
C VAL A 228 -2.11 -8.87 17.94
N SER A 229 -2.27 -8.82 19.26
CA SER A 229 -2.86 -9.93 20.05
C SER A 229 -4.31 -10.20 19.65
N GLU A 230 -5.14 -9.17 19.55
CA GLU A 230 -6.53 -9.31 19.10
C GLU A 230 -6.64 -9.87 17.66
N ALA A 231 -5.76 -9.41 16.77
CA ALA A 231 -5.71 -9.93 15.40
C ALA A 231 -5.34 -11.42 15.37
N ARG A 232 -4.40 -11.86 16.21
CA ARG A 232 -4.03 -13.29 16.35
C ARG A 232 -5.17 -14.14 16.93
N GLU A 233 -5.90 -13.61 17.90
CA GLU A 233 -7.10 -14.27 18.46
C GLU A 233 -8.16 -14.49 17.37
N LEU A 234 -8.48 -13.45 16.58
CA LEU A 234 -9.44 -13.58 15.46
C LEU A 234 -9.02 -14.62 14.42
N ILE A 235 -7.72 -14.76 14.15
CA ILE A 235 -7.17 -15.79 13.27
C ILE A 235 -7.35 -17.18 13.90
N THR A 236 -6.98 -17.33 15.17
CA THR A 236 -7.01 -18.60 15.90
C THR A 236 -8.44 -19.12 16.07
N ASP A 237 -9.39 -18.22 16.33
CA ASP A 237 -10.80 -18.53 16.49
C ASP A 237 -11.52 -18.81 15.16
N GLY A 238 -10.79 -18.65 14.02
CA GLY A 238 -11.32 -18.98 12.69
C GLY A 238 -12.25 -17.90 12.09
N TYR A 239 -12.32 -16.71 12.67
CA TYR A 239 -13.09 -15.60 12.11
C TYR A 239 -12.45 -15.04 10.84
N ILE A 240 -11.13 -15.19 10.66
CA ILE A 240 -10.37 -14.69 9.52
C ILE A 240 -9.97 -15.85 8.63
N GLY A 241 -10.37 -15.77 7.36
CA GLY A 241 -10.06 -16.79 6.36
C GLY A 241 -9.82 -16.20 4.97
N GLY A 242 -9.62 -17.09 3.99
CA GLY A 242 -9.45 -16.70 2.58
C GLY A 242 -8.34 -15.71 2.35
N GLY A 243 -8.58 -14.74 1.47
CA GLY A 243 -7.59 -13.71 1.10
C GLY A 243 -7.25 -12.69 2.20
N MET A 244 -8.05 -12.63 3.28
CA MET A 244 -7.77 -11.73 4.41
C MET A 244 -6.67 -12.30 5.31
N LEU A 245 -6.58 -13.61 5.47
CA LEU A 245 -5.59 -14.25 6.35
C LEU A 245 -4.13 -13.89 6.01
N PRO A 246 -3.65 -14.06 4.76
CA PRO A 246 -2.29 -13.65 4.41
C PRO A 246 -2.09 -12.14 4.57
N LYS A 247 -3.11 -11.32 4.29
CA LYS A 247 -3.02 -9.87 4.46
C LYS A 247 -2.87 -9.48 5.92
N LEU A 248 -3.66 -10.05 6.83
CA LEU A 248 -3.57 -9.76 8.26
C LEU A 248 -2.26 -10.26 8.86
N ASN A 249 -1.75 -11.41 8.41
CA ASN A 249 -0.42 -11.89 8.80
C ASN A 249 0.69 -10.92 8.36
N ASN A 250 0.61 -10.37 7.16
CA ASN A 250 1.54 -9.35 6.68
C ASN A 250 1.46 -8.06 7.52
N CYS A 251 0.27 -7.65 7.94
CA CYS A 251 0.08 -6.50 8.83
C CYS A 251 0.73 -6.73 10.20
N ILE A 252 0.49 -7.90 10.80
CA ILE A 252 1.08 -8.29 12.10
C ILE A 252 2.62 -8.29 11.99
N ASP A 253 3.16 -8.95 10.96
CA ASP A 253 4.61 -8.99 10.74
C ASP A 253 5.21 -7.59 10.56
N ALA A 254 4.53 -6.69 9.84
CA ALA A 254 4.99 -5.32 9.68
C ALA A 254 5.07 -4.56 11.01
N ILE A 255 4.06 -4.70 11.88
CA ILE A 255 4.02 -4.06 13.21
C ILE A 255 5.15 -4.64 14.11
N GLU A 256 5.28 -5.96 14.18
CA GLU A 256 6.30 -6.62 15.01
C GLU A 256 7.73 -6.27 14.58
N ASN A 257 7.90 -5.85 13.32
CA ASN A 257 9.19 -5.46 12.74
C ASN A 257 9.34 -3.93 12.55
N GLY A 258 8.63 -3.12 13.33
CA GLY A 258 8.95 -1.70 13.54
C GLY A 258 8.11 -0.70 12.74
N VAL A 259 7.08 -1.12 12.02
CA VAL A 259 6.05 -0.21 11.49
C VAL A 259 5.12 0.19 12.64
N SER A 260 4.88 1.48 12.84
CA SER A 260 4.08 1.93 13.99
C SER A 260 2.60 1.59 13.84
N ARG A 261 2.03 1.70 12.63
CA ARG A 261 0.62 1.35 12.35
C ARG A 261 0.44 0.85 10.93
N VAL A 262 -0.46 -0.13 10.77
CA VAL A 262 -0.88 -0.62 9.46
C VAL A 262 -2.38 -0.40 9.29
N HIS A 263 -2.77 0.17 8.17
CA HIS A 263 -4.17 0.47 7.84
C HIS A 263 -4.63 -0.36 6.66
N ILE A 264 -5.81 -0.97 6.77
CA ILE A 264 -6.51 -1.65 5.67
C ILE A 264 -7.69 -0.78 5.28
N LEU A 265 -7.68 -0.26 4.06
CA LEU A 265 -8.64 0.74 3.58
C LEU A 265 -9.30 0.29 2.27
N ASP A 266 -10.57 0.62 2.12
CA ASP A 266 -11.25 0.46 0.84
C ASP A 266 -10.81 1.56 -0.14
N GLY A 267 -9.96 1.20 -1.08
CA GLY A 267 -9.49 2.12 -2.12
C GLY A 267 -10.55 2.57 -3.13
N ARG A 268 -11.78 2.03 -3.03
CA ARG A 268 -12.94 2.48 -3.84
C ARG A 268 -13.66 3.68 -3.24
N ILE A 269 -13.34 4.04 -2.00
CA ILE A 269 -13.85 5.26 -1.36
C ILE A 269 -12.98 6.43 -1.81
N ALA A 270 -13.63 7.47 -2.35
CA ALA A 270 -12.94 8.69 -2.74
C ALA A 270 -12.21 9.31 -1.55
N HIS A 271 -10.94 9.68 -1.75
CA HIS A 271 -10.10 10.30 -0.72
C HIS A 271 -9.93 9.47 0.56
N CYS A 272 -9.90 8.14 0.43
CA CYS A 272 -9.82 7.21 1.55
C CYS A 272 -8.60 7.44 2.45
N LEU A 273 -7.45 7.82 1.90
CA LEU A 273 -6.26 8.14 2.69
C LEU A 273 -6.44 9.38 3.56
N LEU A 274 -7.06 10.42 3.03
CA LEU A 274 -7.30 11.66 3.79
C LEU A 274 -8.32 11.42 4.90
N LEU A 275 -9.39 10.67 4.61
CA LEU A 275 -10.40 10.30 5.61
C LEU A 275 -9.80 9.48 6.74
N GLU A 276 -8.88 8.57 6.46
CA GLU A 276 -8.21 7.77 7.49
C GLU A 276 -7.20 8.57 8.31
N ILE A 277 -6.44 9.45 7.66
CA ILE A 277 -5.31 10.14 8.31
C ILE A 277 -5.76 11.38 9.08
N PHE A 278 -6.76 12.11 8.57
CA PHE A 278 -7.16 13.42 9.08
C PHE A 278 -8.50 13.40 9.83
N THR A 279 -9.04 12.24 10.19
CA THR A 279 -10.26 12.14 10.99
C THR A 279 -10.06 11.27 12.23
N ASN A 280 -10.86 11.52 13.27
CA ASN A 280 -10.79 10.81 14.55
C ASN A 280 -11.31 9.36 14.48
N LYS A 281 -12.16 9.04 13.51
CA LYS A 281 -12.80 7.70 13.44
C LYS A 281 -12.16 6.78 12.41
N GLY A 282 -11.41 7.34 11.43
CA GLY A 282 -10.96 6.57 10.29
C GLY A 282 -12.12 5.98 9.48
N ILE A 283 -11.81 5.19 8.47
CA ILE A 283 -12.81 4.55 7.61
C ILE A 283 -12.58 3.05 7.41
N GLY A 284 -11.44 2.54 7.88
CA GLY A 284 -11.03 1.16 7.71
C GLY A 284 -10.68 0.47 9.02
N THR A 285 -9.71 -0.42 8.97
CA THR A 285 -9.14 -1.08 10.15
C THR A 285 -7.68 -0.69 10.32
N ALA A 286 -7.32 -0.16 11.48
CA ALA A 286 -5.94 0.07 11.89
C ALA A 286 -5.44 -1.09 12.76
N ILE A 287 -4.26 -1.63 12.45
CA ILE A 287 -3.55 -2.61 13.27
C ILE A 287 -2.38 -1.90 13.96
N LEU A 288 -2.20 -2.16 15.26
CA LEU A 288 -1.22 -1.52 16.11
C LEU A 288 -0.58 -2.50 17.09
N GLY A 289 0.57 -2.12 17.66
CA GLY A 289 1.22 -2.91 18.70
C GLY A 289 0.38 -2.96 19.99
N ASP A 290 0.56 -4.01 20.79
CA ASP A 290 -0.24 -4.23 22.01
C ASP A 290 -0.05 -3.14 23.09
N SER A 291 1.09 -2.45 23.04
CA SER A 291 1.42 -1.34 23.95
C SER A 291 1.04 0.05 23.42
N ASP A 292 0.56 0.13 22.19
CA ASP A 292 0.28 1.41 21.54
C ASP A 292 -1.07 1.98 21.97
N ASN A 293 -1.15 3.30 22.04
CA ASN A 293 -2.39 3.99 22.37
C ASN A 293 -3.39 3.88 21.21
N ARG A 294 -4.63 3.54 21.53
CA ARG A 294 -5.76 3.57 20.59
C ARG A 294 -6.18 5.02 20.34
N PHE A 295 -6.34 5.41 19.06
CA PHE A 295 -6.75 6.79 18.73
C PHE A 295 -8.25 6.96 18.61
N TYR A 296 -8.97 5.87 18.25
CA TYR A 296 -10.39 5.94 17.92
C TYR A 296 -11.32 5.67 19.09
N ASN A 297 -10.78 5.37 20.30
CA ASN A 297 -11.57 5.12 21.52
C ASN A 297 -11.51 6.27 22.54
N GLU A 298 -10.97 7.42 22.22
CA GLU A 298 -11.05 8.58 23.09
C GLU A 298 -12.32 9.38 22.79
N ASP A 299 -13.47 8.85 23.27
CA ASP A 299 -14.60 9.69 23.67
C ASP A 299 -14.14 10.50 24.89
N LYS A 300 -13.57 11.69 24.65
CA LYS A 300 -13.42 12.75 25.66
C LYS A 300 -13.64 14.11 25.04
#